data_7a7fcf92e5ee1ba405811b7ba29a87c8
#
_entry.id   7a7fcf92e5ee1ba405811b7ba29a87c8
#
_cell.length_a   1.000
_cell.length_b   1.000
_cell.length_c   1.000
_cell.angle_alpha   90.00
_cell.angle_beta   90.00
_cell.angle_gamma   90.00
#
_symmetry.space_group_name_H-M   'P 1'
#
loop_
_entity.id
_entity.type
_entity.pdbx_description
1 polymer ?
#
loop_
_entity_poly.entity_id
_entity_poly.type
_entity_poly.pdbx_seq_one_letter_code
_entity_poly.pdbx_strand_id
1 'polypeptide(L)'
;MSQFLSEDFLLDSPFARRLYYDYAASQPIFDYHCHLPPQQIAENYRFKNLYDIWLKGDHYKWRAMRANGVAERFCTGDASDWEKFAAWAATVPHTIGNPLYHWTHLELRRPFGITGTLLSPSTAKDIWQRGNALLERDDFTARGIMRQMNVKMVGTTDDPLDDLRHHKAIAQDDSFAIKVLPSWRPDKAFNIEAEGFADYMLRLEAVSDTTITRFGDLCAALKKRMDHFAAHGCKVSDHALDEVVYGEADEATLDAILSRRLSGAQPTPQEAARFKTAVLLFLGGEYHRREWVQQYHIGALRNNNSRQLRLLGPDTGFDSINDRPLAQPLSRLLDAQAKDDRLPKTILYCLNPRDNEAIATMAGNFQGEGIPGKMQFGSGWWFNDQKDGMQRQLTQLAQLGLLSRFVGMLTDSRSFLSYTRHEYFRRILCQMIGRWVEEGEAPADLPLLGEMVKNICFANAEKYFAIEL
;
A
#
# COMPACT_ATOMS: atom_id res chain seq x y z
N MET A 1 26.30 -17.87 -17.84
CA MET A 1 25.78 -17.04 -16.73
C MET A 1 24.75 -16.09 -17.30
N SER A 2 23.57 -16.01 -16.68
CA SER A 2 22.56 -15.03 -17.07
C SER A 2 23.04 -13.60 -16.73
N GLN A 3 22.82 -12.66 -17.65
CA GLN A 3 23.14 -11.27 -17.43
C GLN A 3 22.17 -10.68 -16.36
N PHE A 4 22.70 -9.86 -15.43
CA PHE A 4 21.88 -9.17 -14.44
C PHE A 4 20.84 -8.26 -15.13
N LEU A 5 19.58 -8.34 -14.70
CA LEU A 5 18.45 -7.64 -15.30
C LEU A 5 18.38 -7.78 -16.83
N SER A 6 18.60 -9.00 -17.34
CA SER A 6 18.31 -9.33 -18.75
C SER A 6 16.81 -9.14 -19.04
N GLU A 7 16.42 -9.21 -20.32
CA GLU A 7 14.97 -9.21 -20.66
C GLU A 7 14.22 -10.32 -19.93
N ASP A 8 14.86 -11.48 -19.73
CA ASP A 8 14.30 -12.64 -19.03
C ASP A 8 14.55 -12.62 -17.51
N PHE A 9 14.88 -11.47 -16.93
CA PHE A 9 15.07 -11.34 -15.47
C PHE A 9 13.91 -11.98 -14.70
N LEU A 10 14.23 -12.89 -13.77
CA LEU A 10 13.28 -13.71 -12.97
C LEU A 10 12.39 -14.65 -13.79
N LEU A 11 12.70 -14.95 -15.06
CA LEU A 11 11.95 -15.83 -15.93
C LEU A 11 12.85 -16.95 -16.43
N ASP A 12 12.95 -18.03 -15.66
CA ASP A 12 13.93 -19.11 -15.93
C ASP A 12 13.43 -20.12 -16.99
N SER A 13 12.09 -20.29 -17.11
CA SER A 13 11.51 -21.29 -18.00
C SER A 13 10.91 -20.69 -19.28
N PRO A 14 10.90 -21.45 -20.39
CA PRO A 14 10.21 -21.03 -21.61
C PRO A 14 8.73 -20.74 -21.39
N PHE A 15 8.05 -21.51 -20.55
CA PHE A 15 6.64 -21.33 -20.25
C PHE A 15 6.39 -20.04 -19.45
N ALA A 16 7.24 -19.75 -18.43
CA ALA A 16 7.17 -18.51 -17.67
C ALA A 16 7.36 -17.27 -18.57
N ARG A 17 8.30 -17.34 -19.53
CA ARG A 17 8.53 -16.25 -20.51
C ARG A 17 7.29 -15.99 -21.35
N ARG A 18 6.65 -17.06 -21.87
CA ARG A 18 5.41 -16.92 -22.65
C ARG A 18 4.29 -16.33 -21.83
N LEU A 19 4.08 -16.79 -20.58
CA LEU A 19 3.09 -16.18 -19.68
C LEU A 19 3.35 -14.69 -19.46
N TYR A 20 4.62 -14.32 -19.28
CA TYR A 20 4.97 -12.93 -19.05
C TYR A 20 4.79 -12.08 -20.31
N TYR A 21 5.44 -12.44 -21.43
CA TYR A 21 5.43 -11.58 -22.62
C TYR A 21 4.10 -11.55 -23.35
N ASP A 22 3.41 -12.70 -23.44
CA ASP A 22 2.17 -12.79 -24.20
C ASP A 22 0.95 -12.29 -23.39
N TYR A 23 1.00 -12.33 -22.05
CA TYR A 23 -0.18 -12.06 -21.21
C TYR A 23 0.03 -11.00 -20.11
N ALA A 24 1.14 -10.98 -19.40
CA ALA A 24 1.33 -10.11 -18.22
C ALA A 24 1.93 -8.74 -18.55
N ALA A 25 2.94 -8.68 -19.43
CA ALA A 25 3.76 -7.49 -19.63
C ALA A 25 2.96 -6.29 -20.13
N SER A 26 1.99 -6.52 -21.01
CA SER A 26 1.15 -5.48 -21.62
C SER A 26 -0.01 -5.02 -20.75
N GLN A 27 -0.29 -5.72 -19.64
CA GLN A 27 -1.42 -5.34 -18.78
C GLN A 27 -1.21 -3.95 -18.19
N PRO A 28 -2.25 -3.11 -18.12
CA PRO A 28 -2.15 -1.82 -17.45
C PRO A 28 -1.97 -1.98 -15.94
N ILE A 29 -1.63 -0.88 -15.27
CA ILE A 29 -1.47 -0.86 -13.82
C ILE A 29 -2.76 -0.34 -13.19
N PHE A 30 -3.28 -1.11 -12.24
CA PHE A 30 -4.35 -0.76 -11.32
C PHE A 30 -3.75 -0.73 -9.91
N ASP A 31 -3.29 0.45 -9.47
CA ASP A 31 -2.62 0.63 -8.18
C ASP A 31 -3.63 1.11 -7.12
N TYR A 32 -4.38 0.17 -6.57
CA TYR A 32 -5.52 0.46 -5.71
C TYR A 32 -5.16 0.94 -4.30
N HIS A 33 -3.87 1.00 -3.97
CA HIS A 33 -3.39 1.59 -2.72
C HIS A 33 -1.94 2.08 -2.86
N CYS A 34 -1.76 3.38 -2.67
CA CYS A 34 -0.44 4.02 -2.62
C CYS A 34 -0.49 5.26 -1.71
N HIS A 35 0.68 5.86 -1.50
CA HIS A 35 0.86 7.11 -0.75
C HIS A 35 1.36 8.26 -1.63
N LEU A 36 1.06 8.22 -2.94
CA LEU A 36 1.41 9.32 -3.83
C LEU A 36 0.64 10.58 -3.45
N PRO A 37 1.30 11.76 -3.38
CA PRO A 37 0.60 13.00 -3.08
C PRO A 37 -0.34 13.39 -4.23
N PRO A 38 -1.67 13.49 -4.03
CA PRO A 38 -2.61 13.87 -5.08
C PRO A 38 -2.34 15.27 -5.62
N GLN A 39 -1.76 16.16 -4.81
CA GLN A 39 -1.32 17.48 -5.26
C GLN A 39 -0.31 17.40 -6.39
N GLN A 40 0.69 16.53 -6.29
CA GLN A 40 1.71 16.39 -7.35
C GLN A 40 1.10 15.91 -8.67
N ILE A 41 0.06 15.07 -8.60
CA ILE A 41 -0.67 14.61 -9.79
C ILE A 41 -1.54 15.74 -10.34
N ALA A 42 -2.26 16.47 -9.49
CA ALA A 42 -3.11 17.60 -9.92
C ALA A 42 -2.31 18.70 -10.63
N GLU A 43 -1.18 19.08 -10.03
CA GLU A 43 -0.30 20.14 -10.53
C GLU A 43 0.64 19.66 -11.64
N ASN A 44 0.57 18.39 -12.02
CA ASN A 44 1.50 17.75 -12.96
C ASN A 44 2.96 18.04 -12.62
N TYR A 45 3.33 17.76 -11.38
CA TYR A 45 4.61 18.15 -10.76
C TYR A 45 5.81 17.74 -11.62
N ARG A 46 6.74 18.69 -11.81
CA ARG A 46 8.03 18.47 -12.45
C ARG A 46 9.10 18.26 -11.36
N PHE A 47 9.67 17.08 -11.35
CA PHE A 47 10.71 16.73 -10.37
C PHE A 47 11.98 17.52 -10.67
N LYS A 48 12.60 18.06 -9.62
CA LYS A 48 13.79 18.91 -9.73
C LYS A 48 15.03 18.12 -10.14
N ASN A 49 15.13 16.88 -9.67
CA ASN A 49 16.27 15.99 -9.88
C ASN A 49 15.97 14.57 -9.39
N LEU A 50 16.93 13.65 -9.55
CA LEU A 50 16.79 12.25 -9.12
C LEU A 50 16.59 12.08 -7.60
N TYR A 51 17.10 12.98 -6.76
CA TYR A 51 16.83 12.91 -5.33
C TYR A 51 15.34 13.19 -5.04
N ASP A 52 14.78 14.23 -5.66
CA ASP A 52 13.41 14.65 -5.42
C ASP A 52 12.38 13.56 -5.80
N ILE A 53 12.57 12.88 -6.93
CA ILE A 53 11.66 11.81 -7.37
C ILE A 53 11.91 10.48 -6.67
N TRP A 54 13.12 10.22 -6.20
CA TRP A 54 13.56 8.85 -5.90
C TRP A 54 13.90 8.59 -4.44
N LEU A 55 14.46 9.58 -3.74
CA LEU A 55 14.98 9.40 -2.38
C LEU A 55 14.19 10.16 -1.32
N LYS A 56 13.55 11.24 -1.74
CA LYS A 56 12.80 12.09 -0.82
C LYS A 56 11.59 11.34 -0.28
N GLY A 57 11.55 11.15 1.04
CA GLY A 57 10.47 10.43 1.72
C GLY A 57 10.58 8.90 1.66
N ASP A 58 11.65 8.32 1.10
CA ASP A 58 11.82 6.88 0.99
C ASP A 58 12.54 6.30 2.21
N HIS A 59 11.77 5.89 3.20
CA HIS A 59 12.29 5.31 4.42
C HIS A 59 12.93 3.91 4.23
N TYR A 60 12.68 3.20 3.14
CA TYR A 60 13.38 1.95 2.79
C TYR A 60 14.84 2.23 2.46
N LYS A 61 15.09 3.22 1.60
CA LYS A 61 16.45 3.61 1.19
C LYS A 61 17.23 4.22 2.35
N TRP A 62 16.59 5.09 3.16
CA TRP A 62 17.23 5.64 4.37
C TRP A 62 17.64 4.55 5.37
N ARG A 63 16.81 3.52 5.54
CA ARG A 63 17.14 2.37 6.39
C ARG A 63 18.39 1.63 5.89
N ALA A 64 18.50 1.39 4.59
CA ALA A 64 19.67 0.78 3.97
C ALA A 64 20.94 1.66 4.09
N MET A 65 20.80 2.97 3.87
CA MET A 65 21.89 3.94 4.03
C MET A 65 22.43 3.95 5.47
N ARG A 66 21.56 3.96 6.48
CA ARG A 66 21.95 3.86 7.89
C ARG A 66 22.64 2.53 8.21
N ALA A 67 22.14 1.42 7.66
CA ALA A 67 22.79 0.11 7.81
C ALA A 67 24.20 0.10 7.22
N ASN A 68 24.45 0.90 6.17
CA ASN A 68 25.75 1.12 5.57
C ASN A 68 26.60 2.20 6.29
N GLY A 69 26.16 2.68 7.47
CA GLY A 69 26.92 3.66 8.27
C GLY A 69 26.85 5.11 7.75
N VAL A 70 25.93 5.41 6.83
CA VAL A 70 25.75 6.77 6.28
C VAL A 70 25.20 7.69 7.37
N ALA A 71 25.84 8.87 7.54
CA ALA A 71 25.40 9.85 8.52
C ALA A 71 24.02 10.44 8.17
N GLU A 72 23.20 10.76 9.20
CA GLU A 72 21.81 11.18 9.05
C GLU A 72 21.64 12.42 8.17
N ARG A 73 22.63 13.32 8.15
CA ARG A 73 22.60 14.50 7.26
C ARG A 73 22.45 14.14 5.79
N PHE A 74 22.87 12.95 5.36
CA PHE A 74 22.73 12.44 3.99
C PHE A 74 21.44 11.62 3.78
N CYS A 75 20.72 11.27 4.84
CA CYS A 75 19.43 10.59 4.77
C CYS A 75 18.29 11.61 4.77
N THR A 76 17.98 12.16 5.95
CA THR A 76 16.87 13.10 6.18
C THR A 76 17.33 14.52 6.46
N GLY A 77 18.63 14.75 6.76
CA GLY A 77 19.14 16.05 7.19
C GLY A 77 19.44 17.03 6.06
N ASP A 78 20.43 17.90 6.26
CA ASP A 78 20.67 19.13 5.52
C ASP A 78 21.67 19.04 4.35
N ALA A 79 22.19 17.84 4.04
CA ALA A 79 23.05 17.66 2.87
C ALA A 79 22.30 18.03 1.57
N SER A 80 23.04 18.49 0.57
CA SER A 80 22.47 18.81 -0.74
C SER A 80 21.88 17.56 -1.41
N ASP A 81 20.99 17.77 -2.37
CA ASP A 81 20.34 16.68 -3.14
C ASP A 81 21.37 15.78 -3.82
N TRP A 82 22.45 16.37 -4.37
CA TRP A 82 23.54 15.61 -4.96
C TRP A 82 24.30 14.78 -3.91
N GLU A 83 24.64 15.33 -2.76
CA GLU A 83 25.35 14.60 -1.71
C GLU A 83 24.53 13.41 -1.20
N LYS A 84 23.21 13.59 -1.03
CA LYS A 84 22.28 12.52 -0.66
C LYS A 84 22.20 11.43 -1.73
N PHE A 85 22.11 11.83 -3.00
CA PHE A 85 22.12 10.88 -4.12
C PHE A 85 23.45 10.13 -4.22
N ALA A 86 24.59 10.81 -4.05
CA ALA A 86 25.90 10.19 -4.07
C ALA A 86 26.08 9.19 -2.90
N ALA A 87 25.56 9.52 -1.72
CA ALA A 87 25.56 8.60 -0.56
C ALA A 87 24.68 7.35 -0.82
N TRP A 88 23.53 7.52 -1.49
CA TRP A 88 22.73 6.40 -1.96
C TRP A 88 23.48 5.57 -3.00
N ALA A 89 24.10 6.17 -3.99
CA ALA A 89 24.90 5.49 -5.01
C ALA A 89 26.06 4.69 -4.39
N ALA A 90 26.66 5.20 -3.32
CA ALA A 90 27.67 4.47 -2.56
C ALA A 90 27.10 3.29 -1.75
N THR A 91 25.83 3.37 -1.38
CA THR A 91 25.14 2.30 -0.63
C THR A 91 24.66 1.17 -1.54
N VAL A 92 24.23 1.47 -2.77
CA VAL A 92 23.60 0.49 -3.69
C VAL A 92 24.43 -0.78 -3.89
N PRO A 93 25.76 -0.77 -4.11
CA PRO A 93 26.54 -2.01 -4.24
C PRO A 93 26.46 -2.93 -3.02
N HIS A 94 26.20 -2.38 -1.84
CA HIS A 94 26.05 -3.13 -0.59
C HIS A 94 24.63 -3.68 -0.38
N THR A 95 23.69 -3.36 -1.27
CA THR A 95 22.33 -3.87 -1.21
C THR A 95 22.12 -5.16 -2.02
N ILE A 96 23.17 -5.81 -2.53
CA ILE A 96 23.05 -7.11 -3.20
C ILE A 96 22.40 -8.12 -2.24
N GLY A 97 21.33 -8.79 -2.70
CA GLY A 97 20.49 -9.65 -1.87
C GLY A 97 19.29 -8.94 -1.21
N ASN A 98 19.31 -7.62 -1.12
CA ASN A 98 18.17 -6.81 -0.71
C ASN A 98 17.34 -6.40 -1.94
N PRO A 99 16.00 -6.33 -1.87
CA PRO A 99 15.16 -5.93 -3.00
C PRO A 99 15.50 -4.57 -3.58
N LEU A 100 16.08 -3.66 -2.79
CA LEU A 100 16.51 -2.34 -3.25
C LEU A 100 17.53 -2.41 -4.39
N TYR A 101 18.35 -3.48 -4.47
CA TYR A 101 19.26 -3.66 -5.60
C TYR A 101 18.53 -3.89 -6.91
N HIS A 102 17.51 -4.76 -6.90
CA HIS A 102 16.65 -5.01 -8.05
C HIS A 102 15.81 -3.78 -8.41
N TRP A 103 15.13 -3.19 -7.44
CA TRP A 103 14.24 -2.06 -7.67
C TRP A 103 15.00 -0.84 -8.20
N THR A 104 16.15 -0.49 -7.60
CA THR A 104 17.00 0.61 -8.07
C THR A 104 17.31 0.49 -9.56
N HIS A 105 17.70 -0.69 -10.01
CA HIS A 105 18.09 -0.88 -11.41
C HIS A 105 16.89 -1.07 -12.34
N LEU A 106 15.75 -1.57 -11.87
CA LEU A 106 14.49 -1.54 -12.61
C LEU A 106 13.97 -0.11 -12.78
N GLU A 107 14.04 0.70 -11.73
CA GLU A 107 13.65 2.11 -11.75
C GLU A 107 14.53 2.94 -12.70
N LEU A 108 15.83 2.66 -12.78
CA LEU A 108 16.72 3.25 -13.80
C LEU A 108 16.39 2.78 -15.20
N ARG A 109 16.03 1.50 -15.37
CA ARG A 109 15.65 0.94 -16.67
C ARG A 109 14.28 1.46 -17.14
N ARG A 110 13.33 1.60 -16.24
CA ARG A 110 11.95 2.05 -16.45
C ARG A 110 11.65 3.26 -15.55
N PRO A 111 11.31 4.41 -15.97
CA PRO A 111 11.15 4.92 -17.33
C PRO A 111 12.43 5.51 -17.96
N PHE A 112 13.56 5.61 -17.21
CA PHE A 112 14.74 6.38 -17.68
C PHE A 112 15.50 5.74 -18.85
N GLY A 113 15.27 4.47 -19.19
CA GLY A 113 16.00 3.80 -20.25
C GLY A 113 17.50 3.61 -19.96
N ILE A 114 17.94 3.78 -18.72
CA ILE A 114 19.33 3.59 -18.31
C ILE A 114 19.57 2.09 -18.10
N THR A 115 20.14 1.46 -19.13
CA THR A 115 20.48 0.04 -19.16
C THR A 115 22.00 -0.14 -19.27
N GLY A 116 22.52 -1.26 -18.81
CA GLY A 116 23.94 -1.58 -18.91
C GLY A 116 24.86 -0.81 -17.96
N THR A 117 24.32 0.14 -17.19
CA THR A 117 25.07 0.92 -16.20
C THR A 117 24.47 0.68 -14.81
N LEU A 118 25.24 0.08 -13.91
CA LEU A 118 24.82 -0.12 -12.52
C LEU A 118 25.15 1.12 -11.68
N LEU A 119 24.24 1.47 -10.76
CA LEU A 119 24.48 2.60 -9.85
C LEU A 119 25.56 2.23 -8.81
N SER A 120 26.61 3.04 -8.79
CA SER A 120 27.77 2.90 -7.91
C SER A 120 28.45 4.27 -7.74
N PRO A 121 29.42 4.43 -6.85
CA PRO A 121 30.19 5.68 -6.73
C PRO A 121 30.80 6.14 -8.05
N SER A 122 31.30 5.21 -8.87
CA SER A 122 31.98 5.53 -10.13
C SER A 122 31.02 5.95 -11.25
N THR A 123 29.75 5.56 -11.19
CA THR A 123 28.71 5.85 -12.20
C THR A 123 27.69 6.89 -11.75
N ALA A 124 27.74 7.27 -10.46
CA ALA A 124 26.75 8.18 -9.87
C ALA A 124 26.59 9.49 -10.62
N LYS A 125 27.72 10.12 -11.03
CA LYS A 125 27.68 11.41 -11.72
C LYS A 125 27.06 11.30 -13.12
N ASP A 126 27.38 10.26 -13.87
CA ASP A 126 26.80 10.00 -15.19
C ASP A 126 25.29 9.75 -15.08
N ILE A 127 24.87 8.88 -14.17
CA ILE A 127 23.46 8.58 -13.95
C ILE A 127 22.69 9.82 -13.48
N TRP A 128 23.26 10.62 -12.57
CA TRP A 128 22.68 11.89 -12.13
C TRP A 128 22.45 12.86 -13.28
N GLN A 129 23.44 13.05 -14.13
CA GLN A 129 23.34 13.97 -15.27
C GLN A 129 22.31 13.50 -16.29
N ARG A 130 22.36 12.21 -16.67
CA ARG A 130 21.42 11.62 -17.63
C ARG A 130 19.99 11.61 -17.10
N GLY A 131 19.79 11.20 -15.86
CA GLY A 131 18.46 11.17 -15.25
C GLY A 131 17.85 12.55 -15.11
N ASN A 132 18.64 13.54 -14.65
CA ASN A 132 18.16 14.91 -14.52
C ASN A 132 17.81 15.55 -15.88
N ALA A 133 18.59 15.29 -16.93
CA ALA A 133 18.27 15.76 -18.27
C ALA A 133 16.94 15.17 -18.80
N LEU A 134 16.61 13.92 -18.42
CA LEU A 134 15.32 13.33 -18.74
C LEU A 134 14.17 13.98 -17.95
N LEU A 135 14.38 14.33 -16.68
CA LEU A 135 13.37 14.98 -15.84
C LEU A 135 13.00 16.40 -16.30
N GLU A 136 13.80 17.01 -17.16
CA GLU A 136 13.45 18.30 -17.82
C GLU A 136 12.36 18.14 -18.90
N ARG A 137 12.13 16.94 -19.40
CA ARG A 137 11.17 16.64 -20.47
C ARG A 137 9.74 16.59 -19.92
N ASP A 138 8.76 16.89 -20.78
CA ASP A 138 7.33 16.89 -20.43
C ASP A 138 6.78 15.48 -20.13
N ASP A 139 7.36 14.45 -20.74
CA ASP A 139 6.99 13.07 -20.49
C ASP A 139 7.55 12.48 -19.18
N PHE A 140 8.35 13.26 -18.42
CA PHE A 140 8.89 12.89 -17.11
C PHE A 140 8.30 13.70 -15.93
N THR A 141 7.21 14.41 -16.15
CA THR A 141 6.38 14.94 -15.07
C THR A 141 5.63 13.82 -14.35
N ALA A 142 5.00 14.10 -13.21
CA ALA A 142 4.21 13.12 -12.46
C ALA A 142 3.21 12.39 -13.38
N ARG A 143 2.41 13.13 -14.15
CA ARG A 143 1.44 12.55 -15.10
C ARG A 143 2.12 11.86 -16.30
N GLY A 144 3.24 12.39 -16.74
CA GLY A 144 4.04 11.82 -17.83
C GLY A 144 4.53 10.42 -17.49
N ILE A 145 5.11 10.23 -16.31
CA ILE A 145 5.58 8.93 -15.82
C ILE A 145 4.40 7.95 -15.66
N MET A 146 3.27 8.39 -15.11
CA MET A 146 2.08 7.54 -14.98
C MET A 146 1.61 7.03 -16.36
N ARG A 147 1.62 7.88 -17.39
CA ARG A 147 1.27 7.47 -18.75
C ARG A 147 2.29 6.48 -19.34
N GLN A 148 3.60 6.76 -19.20
CA GLN A 148 4.67 5.86 -19.66
C GLN A 148 4.56 4.47 -19.02
N MET A 149 4.18 4.39 -17.75
CA MET A 149 4.03 3.14 -17.01
C MET A 149 2.67 2.46 -17.22
N ASN A 150 1.84 2.97 -18.16
CA ASN A 150 0.52 2.42 -18.47
C ASN A 150 -0.40 2.30 -17.24
N VAL A 151 -0.36 3.30 -16.35
CA VAL A 151 -1.26 3.38 -15.19
C VAL A 151 -2.67 3.74 -15.67
N LYS A 152 -3.69 3.08 -15.14
CA LYS A 152 -5.10 3.37 -15.40
C LYS A 152 -5.83 3.90 -14.16
N MET A 153 -5.43 3.43 -13.00
CA MET A 153 -6.05 3.81 -11.74
C MET A 153 -5.01 3.91 -10.63
N VAL A 154 -5.19 4.89 -9.75
CA VAL A 154 -4.44 5.08 -8.52
C VAL A 154 -5.41 5.36 -7.37
N GLY A 155 -5.32 4.55 -6.30
CA GLY A 155 -5.95 4.83 -5.01
C GLY A 155 -4.94 5.48 -4.06
N THR A 156 -5.18 6.73 -3.70
CA THR A 156 -4.34 7.46 -2.73
C THR A 156 -4.70 7.09 -1.29
N THR A 157 -4.08 7.71 -0.30
CA THR A 157 -4.38 7.46 1.12
C THR A 157 -4.68 8.80 1.78
N ASP A 158 -5.94 9.00 2.20
CA ASP A 158 -6.46 10.31 2.56
C ASP A 158 -7.16 10.30 3.94
N ASP A 159 -6.91 11.33 4.72
CA ASP A 159 -7.47 11.49 6.07
C ASP A 159 -8.92 12.00 5.99
N PRO A 160 -9.84 11.60 6.88
CA PRO A 160 -11.19 12.17 6.99
C PRO A 160 -11.28 13.69 6.97
N LEU A 161 -10.24 14.39 7.39
CA LEU A 161 -10.19 15.86 7.39
C LEU A 161 -9.90 16.47 6.01
N ASP A 162 -9.52 15.66 5.03
CA ASP A 162 -9.09 16.14 3.71
C ASP A 162 -10.24 16.77 2.93
N ASP A 163 -9.99 17.90 2.30
CA ASP A 163 -10.98 18.59 1.46
C ASP A 163 -11.11 18.00 0.04
N LEU A 164 -10.20 17.09 -0.33
CA LEU A 164 -10.13 16.39 -1.60
C LEU A 164 -10.07 17.31 -2.84
N ARG A 165 -9.64 18.58 -2.66
CA ARG A 165 -9.57 19.57 -3.75
C ARG A 165 -8.71 19.12 -4.92
N HIS A 166 -7.64 18.37 -4.66
CA HIS A 166 -6.74 17.87 -5.70
C HIS A 166 -7.38 16.73 -6.49
N HIS A 167 -8.11 15.82 -5.84
CA HIS A 167 -8.90 14.79 -6.51
C HIS A 167 -9.99 15.40 -7.39
N LYS A 168 -10.67 16.41 -6.87
CA LYS A 168 -11.66 17.17 -7.63
C LYS A 168 -11.05 17.84 -8.88
N ALA A 169 -9.89 18.49 -8.71
CA ALA A 169 -9.20 19.11 -9.84
C ALA A 169 -8.78 18.11 -10.92
N ILE A 170 -8.27 16.93 -10.49
CA ILE A 170 -7.90 15.85 -11.42
C ILE A 170 -9.14 15.32 -12.16
N ALA A 171 -10.23 15.08 -11.43
CA ALA A 171 -11.46 14.55 -12.02
C ALA A 171 -12.14 15.51 -13.02
N GLN A 172 -11.84 16.81 -12.95
CA GLN A 172 -12.34 17.85 -13.85
C GLN A 172 -11.41 18.09 -15.05
N ASP A 173 -10.26 17.44 -15.11
CA ASP A 173 -9.27 17.64 -16.18
C ASP A 173 -9.41 16.56 -17.25
N ASP A 174 -10.17 16.85 -18.30
CA ASP A 174 -10.42 15.94 -19.44
C ASP A 174 -9.13 15.56 -20.19
N SER A 175 -8.02 16.28 -19.99
CA SER A 175 -6.73 15.95 -20.62
C SER A 175 -5.98 14.81 -19.91
N PHE A 176 -6.49 14.36 -18.75
CA PHE A 176 -5.86 13.34 -17.91
C PHE A 176 -6.82 12.19 -17.60
N ALA A 177 -6.76 11.13 -18.40
CA ALA A 177 -7.68 9.99 -18.34
C ALA A 177 -7.43 9.00 -17.20
N ILE A 178 -6.30 9.09 -16.47
CA ILE A 178 -5.98 8.16 -15.37
C ILE A 178 -6.88 8.49 -14.17
N LYS A 179 -7.59 7.49 -13.65
CA LYS A 179 -8.41 7.65 -12.46
C LYS A 179 -7.54 7.80 -11.22
N VAL A 180 -7.72 8.88 -10.46
CA VAL A 180 -7.07 9.10 -9.16
C VAL A 180 -8.17 9.29 -8.13
N LEU A 181 -8.37 8.28 -7.29
CA LEU A 181 -9.48 8.23 -6.34
C LEU A 181 -8.96 8.26 -4.90
N PRO A 182 -9.65 8.97 -4.00
CA PRO A 182 -9.29 8.97 -2.59
C PRO A 182 -9.59 7.61 -1.96
N SER A 183 -8.75 7.17 -1.01
CA SER A 183 -9.06 6.08 -0.11
C SER A 183 -9.25 6.62 1.31
N TRP A 184 -10.26 6.12 1.98
CA TRP A 184 -10.64 6.54 3.32
C TRP A 184 -9.76 5.92 4.39
N ARG A 185 -8.93 6.73 5.10
CA ARG A 185 -8.06 6.25 6.19
C ARG A 185 -8.32 6.97 7.50
N PRO A 186 -9.25 6.47 8.33
CA PRO A 186 -9.72 7.14 9.56
C PRO A 186 -8.92 6.76 10.82
N ASP A 187 -7.69 6.29 10.72
CA ASP A 187 -6.91 5.75 11.84
C ASP A 187 -6.85 6.69 13.04
N LYS A 188 -6.75 8.00 12.81
CA LYS A 188 -6.71 8.99 13.87
C LYS A 188 -8.02 9.13 14.63
N ALA A 189 -9.14 8.72 14.03
CA ALA A 189 -10.45 8.77 14.67
C ALA A 189 -10.71 7.60 15.64
N PHE A 190 -9.95 6.51 15.54
CA PHE A 190 -10.08 5.37 16.45
C PHE A 190 -8.87 5.09 17.34
N ASN A 191 -7.71 5.69 17.05
CA ASN A 191 -6.53 5.59 17.90
C ASN A 191 -6.65 6.51 19.12
N ILE A 192 -7.61 6.20 19.98
CA ILE A 192 -8.02 7.01 21.13
C ILE A 192 -6.89 7.26 22.14
N GLU A 193 -5.89 6.37 22.21
CA GLU A 193 -4.72 6.49 23.04
C GLU A 193 -3.67 7.49 22.50
N ALA A 194 -3.78 7.90 21.24
CA ALA A 194 -2.81 8.80 20.61
C ALA A 194 -2.83 10.19 21.27
N GLU A 195 -1.66 10.80 21.45
CA GLU A 195 -1.50 12.09 22.13
C GLU A 195 -2.37 13.19 21.47
N GLY A 196 -2.41 13.28 20.15
CA GLY A 196 -3.19 14.28 19.41
C GLY A 196 -4.66 13.94 19.19
N PHE A 197 -5.25 12.94 19.87
CA PHE A 197 -6.62 12.50 19.61
C PHE A 197 -7.67 13.60 19.85
N ALA A 198 -7.59 14.33 20.97
CA ALA A 198 -8.55 15.39 21.28
C ALA A 198 -8.49 16.53 20.25
N ASP A 199 -7.29 16.95 19.86
CA ASP A 199 -7.10 17.98 18.82
C ASP A 199 -7.65 17.50 17.46
N TYR A 200 -7.50 16.22 17.16
CA TYR A 200 -8.08 15.63 15.95
C TYR A 200 -9.61 15.67 15.99
N MET A 201 -10.23 15.38 17.13
CA MET A 201 -11.68 15.49 17.29
C MET A 201 -12.19 16.91 17.04
N LEU A 202 -11.54 17.94 17.60
CA LEU A 202 -11.90 19.35 17.34
C LEU A 202 -11.82 19.70 15.85
N ARG A 203 -10.82 19.21 15.15
CA ARG A 203 -10.71 19.41 13.70
C ARG A 203 -11.79 18.66 12.93
N LEU A 204 -12.15 17.45 13.36
CA LEU A 204 -13.22 16.66 12.76
C LEU A 204 -14.58 17.33 12.97
N GLU A 205 -14.85 17.92 14.15
CA GLU A 205 -16.04 18.76 14.41
C GLU A 205 -16.15 19.88 13.37
N ALA A 206 -15.04 20.62 13.19
CA ALA A 206 -15.01 21.78 12.28
C ALA A 206 -15.33 21.40 10.81
N VAL A 207 -14.76 20.28 10.30
CA VAL A 207 -14.95 19.88 8.89
C VAL A 207 -16.25 19.10 8.67
N SER A 208 -16.86 18.56 9.73
CA SER A 208 -18.13 17.81 9.66
C SER A 208 -19.35 18.64 10.08
N ASP A 209 -19.14 19.83 10.61
CA ASP A 209 -20.19 20.64 11.26
C ASP A 209 -21.02 19.77 12.23
N THR A 210 -20.32 19.13 13.18
CA THR A 210 -20.90 18.21 14.16
C THR A 210 -20.12 18.31 15.46
N THR A 211 -20.76 18.72 16.54
CA THR A 211 -20.15 18.71 17.88
C THR A 211 -20.04 17.27 18.38
N ILE A 212 -18.84 16.86 18.82
CA ILE A 212 -18.56 15.49 19.26
C ILE A 212 -18.42 15.46 20.78
N THR A 213 -19.49 15.02 21.46
CA THR A 213 -19.51 14.84 22.92
C THR A 213 -19.73 13.38 23.31
N ARG A 214 -20.37 12.60 22.44
CA ARG A 214 -20.67 11.19 22.62
C ARG A 214 -20.23 10.37 21.42
N PHE A 215 -20.18 9.07 21.60
CA PHE A 215 -19.79 8.12 20.54
C PHE A 215 -20.69 8.23 19.29
N GLY A 216 -21.99 8.40 19.49
CA GLY A 216 -22.92 8.59 18.39
C GLY A 216 -22.63 9.85 17.55
N ASP A 217 -22.17 10.94 18.18
CA ASP A 217 -21.79 12.17 17.49
C ASP A 217 -20.55 11.94 16.61
N LEU A 218 -19.55 11.20 17.13
CA LEU A 218 -18.38 10.79 16.34
C LEU A 218 -18.78 9.97 15.11
N CYS A 219 -19.68 8.99 15.28
CA CYS A 219 -20.21 8.20 14.18
C CYS A 219 -20.93 9.09 13.13
N ALA A 220 -21.69 10.07 13.57
CA ALA A 220 -22.38 11.02 12.69
C ALA A 220 -21.37 11.90 11.92
N ALA A 221 -20.34 12.41 12.60
CA ALA A 221 -19.27 13.19 11.97
C ALA A 221 -18.52 12.37 10.91
N LEU A 222 -18.11 11.14 11.23
CA LEU A 222 -17.44 10.25 10.29
C LEU A 222 -18.33 9.93 9.09
N LYS A 223 -19.62 9.68 9.31
CA LYS A 223 -20.58 9.41 8.22
C LYS A 223 -20.67 10.58 7.24
N LYS A 224 -20.78 11.82 7.74
CA LYS A 224 -20.78 13.02 6.88
C LYS A 224 -19.49 13.11 6.04
N ARG A 225 -18.34 12.80 6.65
CA ARG A 225 -17.06 12.79 5.92
C ARG A 225 -16.98 11.67 4.89
N MET A 226 -17.52 10.49 5.22
CA MET A 226 -17.62 9.39 4.24
C MET A 226 -18.53 9.75 3.06
N ASP A 227 -19.62 10.49 3.29
CA ASP A 227 -20.47 10.99 2.22
C ASP A 227 -19.72 11.99 1.32
N HIS A 228 -18.86 12.85 1.91
CA HIS A 228 -17.96 13.71 1.15
C HIS A 228 -16.98 12.90 0.30
N PHE A 229 -16.34 11.87 0.85
CA PHE A 229 -15.44 10.99 0.10
C PHE A 229 -16.16 10.22 -1.02
N ALA A 230 -17.38 9.72 -0.75
CA ALA A 230 -18.20 9.04 -1.75
C ALA A 230 -18.51 9.96 -2.94
N ALA A 231 -18.82 11.23 -2.67
CA ALA A 231 -19.05 12.24 -3.72
C ALA A 231 -17.82 12.52 -4.60
N HIS A 232 -16.61 12.13 -4.12
CA HIS A 232 -15.35 12.22 -4.87
C HIS A 232 -14.88 10.85 -5.43
N GLY A 233 -15.76 9.85 -5.47
CA GLY A 233 -15.51 8.55 -6.08
C GLY A 233 -14.76 7.55 -5.20
N CYS A 234 -14.64 7.78 -3.89
CA CYS A 234 -14.04 6.81 -2.97
C CYS A 234 -14.77 5.47 -3.04
N LYS A 235 -14.01 4.39 -3.14
CA LYS A 235 -14.48 2.99 -3.17
C LYS A 235 -13.70 2.09 -2.20
N VAL A 236 -12.73 2.66 -1.50
CA VAL A 236 -11.75 1.90 -0.72
C VAL A 236 -11.54 2.56 0.63
N SER A 237 -11.50 1.75 1.67
CA SER A 237 -10.98 2.15 2.98
C SER A 237 -9.66 1.44 3.25
N ASP A 238 -8.82 2.07 4.07
CA ASP A 238 -7.55 1.54 4.51
C ASP A 238 -7.35 1.79 6.02
N HIS A 239 -6.82 0.81 6.71
CA HIS A 239 -6.56 0.87 8.15
C HIS A 239 -5.20 0.29 8.48
N ALA A 240 -4.38 1.02 9.24
CA ALA A 240 -3.21 0.47 9.90
C ALA A 240 -3.62 -0.07 11.27
N LEU A 241 -3.62 -1.39 11.39
CA LEU A 241 -3.84 -2.10 12.65
C LEU A 241 -2.50 -2.65 13.14
N ASP A 242 -1.75 -1.82 13.87
CA ASP A 242 -0.47 -2.25 14.47
C ASP A 242 -0.68 -3.50 15.34
N GLU A 243 -1.83 -3.58 15.98
CA GLU A 243 -2.35 -4.75 16.69
C GLU A 243 -3.86 -4.86 16.42
N VAL A 244 -4.33 -6.07 16.16
CA VAL A 244 -5.77 -6.34 16.14
C VAL A 244 -6.25 -6.53 17.57
N VAL A 245 -7.22 -5.72 17.98
CA VAL A 245 -7.85 -5.80 19.30
C VAL A 245 -9.35 -6.04 19.16
N TYR A 246 -9.96 -6.66 20.15
CA TYR A 246 -11.40 -6.83 20.21
C TYR A 246 -11.92 -6.66 21.65
N GLY A 247 -12.89 -5.82 21.82
CA GLY A 247 -13.59 -5.61 23.09
C GLY A 247 -14.98 -5.06 22.85
N GLU A 248 -15.99 -5.63 23.52
CA GLU A 248 -17.36 -5.19 23.45
C GLU A 248 -17.66 -4.12 24.50
N ALA A 249 -18.48 -3.17 24.16
CA ALA A 249 -19.00 -2.16 25.07
C ALA A 249 -20.38 -1.68 24.60
N ASP A 250 -21.22 -1.30 25.56
CA ASP A 250 -22.44 -0.58 25.27
C ASP A 250 -22.17 0.91 25.03
N GLU A 251 -23.17 1.61 24.50
CA GLU A 251 -23.06 3.03 24.15
C GLU A 251 -22.70 3.90 25.37
N ALA A 252 -23.27 3.63 26.52
CA ALA A 252 -22.97 4.40 27.74
C ALA A 252 -21.51 4.27 28.16
N THR A 253 -20.94 3.08 28.02
CA THR A 253 -19.51 2.83 28.28
C THR A 253 -18.64 3.58 27.27
N LEU A 254 -18.98 3.56 25.98
CA LEU A 254 -18.25 4.27 24.92
C LEU A 254 -18.31 5.78 25.13
N ASP A 255 -19.46 6.33 25.49
CA ASP A 255 -19.64 7.75 25.81
C ASP A 255 -18.74 8.16 27.00
N ALA A 256 -18.71 7.35 28.07
CA ALA A 256 -17.86 7.61 29.23
C ALA A 256 -16.38 7.58 28.88
N ILE A 257 -15.93 6.62 28.04
CA ILE A 257 -14.55 6.53 27.57
C ILE A 257 -14.17 7.77 26.77
N LEU A 258 -15.00 8.16 25.78
CA LEU A 258 -14.75 9.29 24.92
C LEU A 258 -14.73 10.61 25.71
N SER A 259 -15.75 10.85 26.56
CA SER A 259 -15.82 12.07 27.39
C SER A 259 -14.59 12.24 28.29
N ARG A 260 -14.14 11.20 28.97
CA ARG A 260 -12.92 11.24 29.79
C ARG A 260 -11.69 11.53 28.94
N ARG A 261 -11.60 10.93 27.75
CA ARG A 261 -10.48 11.16 26.85
C ARG A 261 -10.43 12.58 26.32
N LEU A 262 -11.56 13.16 25.97
CA LEU A 262 -11.67 14.56 25.54
C LEU A 262 -11.33 15.53 26.69
N SER A 263 -11.54 15.13 27.95
CA SER A 263 -11.12 15.88 29.15
C SER A 263 -9.64 15.69 29.52
N GLY A 264 -8.86 14.97 28.69
CA GLY A 264 -7.41 14.79 28.86
C GLY A 264 -6.96 13.50 29.56
N ALA A 265 -7.89 12.66 30.02
CA ALA A 265 -7.52 11.36 30.64
C ALA A 265 -7.05 10.37 29.58
N GLN A 266 -6.06 9.56 29.90
CA GLN A 266 -5.63 8.44 29.04
C GLN A 266 -6.53 7.23 29.26
N PRO A 267 -6.97 6.56 28.18
CA PRO A 267 -7.73 5.31 28.31
C PRO A 267 -6.82 4.16 28.75
N THR A 268 -7.39 3.24 29.47
CA THR A 268 -6.74 1.94 29.71
C THR A 268 -6.67 1.14 28.40
N PRO A 269 -5.76 0.13 28.30
CA PRO A 269 -5.70 -0.73 27.08
C PRO A 269 -7.04 -1.41 26.77
N GLN A 270 -7.81 -1.79 27.78
CA GLN A 270 -9.14 -2.41 27.59
C GLN A 270 -10.16 -1.40 27.06
N GLU A 271 -10.14 -0.17 27.55
CA GLU A 271 -11.02 0.90 27.05
C GLU A 271 -10.67 1.28 25.62
N ALA A 272 -9.37 1.37 25.30
CA ALA A 272 -8.91 1.61 23.93
C ALA A 272 -9.36 0.47 22.98
N ALA A 273 -9.24 -0.80 23.40
CA ALA A 273 -9.71 -1.93 22.62
C ALA A 273 -11.22 -1.89 22.36
N ARG A 274 -12.03 -1.56 23.38
CA ARG A 274 -13.49 -1.40 23.24
C ARG A 274 -13.85 -0.30 22.28
N PHE A 275 -13.23 0.86 22.42
CA PHE A 275 -13.49 2.01 21.56
C PHE A 275 -13.08 1.74 20.10
N LYS A 276 -11.87 1.22 19.87
CA LYS A 276 -11.41 0.83 18.52
C LYS A 276 -12.34 -0.19 17.87
N THR A 277 -12.73 -1.22 18.61
CA THR A 277 -13.68 -2.22 18.11
C THR A 277 -15.00 -1.59 17.70
N ALA A 278 -15.58 -0.73 18.53
CA ALA A 278 -16.85 -0.08 18.24
C ALA A 278 -16.78 0.80 16.98
N VAL A 279 -15.71 1.59 16.82
CA VAL A 279 -15.50 2.42 15.63
C VAL A 279 -15.32 1.54 14.39
N LEU A 280 -14.49 0.49 14.45
CA LEU A 280 -14.27 -0.41 13.30
C LEU A 280 -15.54 -1.17 12.89
N LEU A 281 -16.39 -1.57 13.85
CA LEU A 281 -17.70 -2.19 13.55
C LEU A 281 -18.67 -1.21 12.90
N PHE A 282 -18.74 0.02 13.39
CA PHE A 282 -19.51 1.09 12.76
C PHE A 282 -19.04 1.35 11.32
N LEU A 283 -17.73 1.54 11.13
CA LEU A 283 -17.13 1.80 9.83
C LEU A 283 -17.35 0.63 8.86
N GLY A 284 -17.15 -0.61 9.29
CA GLY A 284 -17.39 -1.79 8.47
C GLY A 284 -18.84 -1.87 7.95
N GLY A 285 -19.81 -1.56 8.80
CA GLY A 285 -21.22 -1.45 8.39
C GLY A 285 -21.44 -0.34 7.35
N GLU A 286 -20.79 0.80 7.51
CA GLU A 286 -20.87 1.90 6.54
C GLU A 286 -20.13 1.56 5.23
N TYR A 287 -19.03 0.80 5.27
CA TYR A 287 -18.34 0.30 4.05
C TYR A 287 -19.22 -0.68 3.30
N HIS A 288 -19.83 -1.64 4.00
CA HIS A 288 -20.79 -2.57 3.40
C HIS A 288 -21.92 -1.84 2.70
N ARG A 289 -22.57 -0.87 3.39
CA ARG A 289 -23.69 -0.08 2.84
C ARG A 289 -23.31 0.74 1.59
N ARG A 290 -22.02 1.18 1.49
CA ARG A 290 -21.49 1.95 0.36
C ARG A 290 -20.83 1.08 -0.70
N GLU A 291 -20.79 -0.23 -0.51
CA GLU A 291 -20.07 -1.17 -1.36
C GLU A 291 -18.56 -0.86 -1.48
N TRP A 292 -17.97 -0.24 -0.43
CA TRP A 292 -16.55 0.02 -0.36
C TRP A 292 -15.77 -1.23 0.03
N VAL A 293 -14.55 -1.34 -0.48
CA VAL A 293 -13.60 -2.38 -0.06
C VAL A 293 -12.90 -1.94 1.21
N GLN A 294 -12.88 -2.82 2.21
CA GLN A 294 -12.15 -2.64 3.47
C GLN A 294 -10.75 -3.23 3.34
N GLN A 295 -9.72 -2.49 3.73
CA GLN A 295 -8.34 -2.99 3.80
C GLN A 295 -7.84 -2.89 5.23
N TYR A 296 -7.24 -3.99 5.74
CA TYR A 296 -6.57 -4.04 7.04
C TYR A 296 -5.10 -4.41 6.87
N HIS A 297 -4.22 -3.44 7.13
CA HIS A 297 -2.77 -3.61 7.21
C HIS A 297 -2.37 -3.93 8.65
N ILE A 298 -1.99 -5.18 8.93
CA ILE A 298 -1.87 -5.72 10.28
C ILE A 298 -0.40 -6.01 10.62
N GLY A 299 0.04 -5.57 11.82
CA GLY A 299 1.25 -6.08 12.45
C GLY A 299 2.51 -5.25 12.25
N ALA A 300 2.42 -3.94 12.08
CA ALA A 300 3.57 -3.05 12.16
C ALA A 300 3.89 -2.73 13.64
N LEU A 301 5.16 -2.82 14.01
CA LEU A 301 5.67 -2.30 15.28
C LEU A 301 6.42 -1.00 15.01
N ARG A 302 5.76 0.12 15.31
CA ARG A 302 6.20 1.45 14.86
C ARG A 302 7.08 2.16 15.89
N ASN A 303 7.95 3.03 15.37
CA ASN A 303 8.72 3.99 16.18
C ASN A 303 9.57 3.33 17.27
N ASN A 304 10.23 2.21 16.96
CA ASN A 304 10.96 1.40 17.95
C ASN A 304 12.18 2.12 18.57
N ASN A 305 12.66 3.19 17.95
CA ASN A 305 13.76 4.00 18.46
C ASN A 305 13.23 5.36 18.93
N SER A 306 12.93 5.47 20.23
CA SER A 306 12.36 6.69 20.82
C SER A 306 13.26 7.91 20.69
N ARG A 307 14.60 7.73 20.67
CA ARG A 307 15.55 8.83 20.43
C ARG A 307 15.38 9.37 18.99
N GLN A 308 15.31 8.49 18.01
CA GLN A 308 15.16 8.91 16.61
C GLN A 308 13.77 9.47 16.34
N LEU A 309 12.72 8.96 16.98
CA LEU A 309 11.38 9.53 16.89
C LEU A 309 11.36 10.99 17.36
N ARG A 310 12.03 11.32 18.47
CA ARG A 310 12.13 12.72 18.95
C ARG A 310 12.91 13.63 18.02
N LEU A 311 13.93 13.08 17.32
CA LEU A 311 14.80 13.89 16.44
C LEU A 311 14.26 14.05 15.04
N LEU A 312 13.61 13.03 14.49
CA LEU A 312 13.26 12.94 13.07
C LEU A 312 11.76 12.84 12.81
N GLY A 313 10.96 12.54 13.82
CA GLY A 313 9.54 12.26 13.66
C GLY A 313 9.25 10.82 13.22
N PRO A 314 7.96 10.51 13.01
CA PRO A 314 7.49 9.21 12.53
C PRO A 314 7.85 8.97 11.05
N ASP A 315 7.66 7.74 10.58
CA ASP A 315 7.83 7.32 9.17
C ASP A 315 9.25 7.54 8.61
N THR A 316 10.26 7.49 9.47
CA THR A 316 11.66 7.72 9.08
C THR A 316 12.51 6.44 9.05
N GLY A 317 11.87 5.25 9.10
CA GLY A 317 12.52 3.95 8.90
C GLY A 317 12.94 3.21 10.17
N PHE A 318 12.31 3.54 11.32
CA PHE A 318 12.58 2.90 12.62
C PHE A 318 11.44 1.97 13.07
N ASP A 319 10.81 1.31 12.11
CA ASP A 319 9.71 0.37 12.32
C ASP A 319 10.18 -1.07 12.09
N SER A 320 9.45 -2.04 12.62
CA SER A 320 9.72 -3.46 12.46
C SER A 320 8.44 -4.29 12.43
N ILE A 321 8.59 -5.60 12.31
CA ILE A 321 7.51 -6.57 12.34
C ILE A 321 7.08 -6.79 13.78
N ASN A 322 5.75 -6.74 14.04
CA ASN A 322 5.13 -7.13 15.30
C ASN A 322 4.89 -8.65 15.30
N ASP A 323 4.91 -9.25 16.50
CA ASP A 323 4.66 -10.68 16.69
C ASP A 323 3.47 -10.98 17.63
N ARG A 324 2.61 -9.98 17.88
CA ARG A 324 1.41 -10.17 18.71
C ARG A 324 0.42 -11.12 18.05
N PRO A 325 -0.29 -11.95 18.84
CA PRO A 325 -1.33 -12.83 18.32
C PRO A 325 -2.46 -12.05 17.66
N LEU A 326 -2.79 -12.40 16.41
CA LEU A 326 -3.84 -11.70 15.65
C LEU A 326 -5.08 -12.57 15.36
N ALA A 327 -4.97 -13.89 15.33
CA ALA A 327 -6.02 -14.75 14.80
C ALA A 327 -7.34 -14.65 15.57
N GLN A 328 -7.31 -14.73 16.90
CA GLN A 328 -8.53 -14.70 17.72
C GLN A 328 -9.23 -13.34 17.69
N PRO A 329 -8.56 -12.19 17.94
CA PRO A 329 -9.23 -10.90 17.86
C PRO A 329 -9.71 -10.56 16.44
N LEU A 330 -8.97 -10.95 15.39
CA LEU A 330 -9.40 -10.76 14.01
C LEU A 330 -10.65 -11.59 13.69
N SER A 331 -10.70 -12.86 14.10
CA SER A 331 -11.89 -13.70 13.94
C SER A 331 -13.12 -13.05 14.56
N ARG A 332 -13.00 -12.56 15.79
CA ARG A 332 -14.11 -11.89 16.49
C ARG A 332 -14.55 -10.61 15.82
N LEU A 333 -13.62 -9.83 15.30
CA LEU A 333 -13.92 -8.58 14.58
C LEU A 333 -14.66 -8.85 13.27
N LEU A 334 -14.21 -9.82 12.48
CA LEU A 334 -14.85 -10.22 11.23
C LEU A 334 -16.21 -10.87 11.48
N ASP A 335 -16.32 -11.76 12.49
CA ASP A 335 -17.58 -12.38 12.87
C ASP A 335 -18.62 -11.36 13.32
N ALA A 336 -18.23 -10.36 14.12
CA ALA A 336 -19.12 -9.30 14.55
C ALA A 336 -19.68 -8.44 13.39
N GLN A 337 -18.96 -8.35 12.29
CA GLN A 337 -19.45 -7.74 11.04
C GLN A 337 -20.31 -8.72 10.23
N ALA A 338 -19.90 -9.99 10.18
CA ALA A 338 -20.54 -11.01 9.33
C ALA A 338 -21.89 -11.48 9.86
N LYS A 339 -22.04 -11.66 11.18
CA LYS A 339 -23.26 -12.18 11.80
C LYS A 339 -24.54 -11.37 11.48
N ASP A 340 -24.39 -10.09 11.18
CA ASP A 340 -25.49 -9.19 10.81
C ASP A 340 -25.49 -8.88 9.30
N ASP A 341 -24.78 -9.69 8.49
CA ASP A 341 -24.59 -9.52 7.05
C ASP A 341 -24.07 -8.11 6.68
N ARG A 342 -23.10 -7.60 7.47
CA ARG A 342 -22.49 -6.27 7.29
C ARG A 342 -20.98 -6.32 7.02
N LEU A 343 -20.44 -7.51 6.78
CA LEU A 343 -19.02 -7.64 6.39
C LEU A 343 -18.84 -7.22 4.93
N PRO A 344 -18.07 -6.16 4.65
CA PRO A 344 -17.80 -5.73 3.29
C PRO A 344 -16.78 -6.66 2.59
N LYS A 345 -16.55 -6.44 1.30
CA LYS A 345 -15.37 -6.98 0.62
C LYS A 345 -14.13 -6.54 1.40
N THR A 346 -13.26 -7.49 1.77
CA THR A 346 -12.16 -7.20 2.70
C THR A 346 -10.85 -7.79 2.20
N ILE A 347 -9.77 -6.99 2.28
CA ILE A 347 -8.39 -7.40 2.00
C ILE A 347 -7.62 -7.36 3.31
N LEU A 348 -6.99 -8.48 3.66
CA LEU A 348 -6.19 -8.65 4.87
C LEU A 348 -4.71 -8.73 4.48
N TYR A 349 -3.91 -7.82 4.99
CA TYR A 349 -2.44 -7.87 4.87
C TYR A 349 -1.83 -8.16 6.23
N CYS A 350 -0.82 -9.02 6.29
CA CYS A 350 -0.02 -9.18 7.48
C CYS A 350 1.45 -8.85 7.20
N LEU A 351 2.07 -8.16 8.16
CA LEU A 351 3.48 -7.81 8.05
C LEU A 351 4.39 -8.96 8.52
N ASN A 352 3.90 -9.79 9.45
CA ASN A 352 4.64 -10.95 9.90
C ASN A 352 4.36 -12.16 8.99
N PRO A 353 5.34 -12.68 8.23
CA PRO A 353 5.11 -13.82 7.35
C PRO A 353 4.75 -15.11 8.10
N ARG A 354 5.00 -15.19 9.41
CA ARG A 354 4.50 -16.26 10.29
C ARG A 354 2.98 -16.37 10.26
N ASP A 355 2.28 -15.26 10.05
CA ASP A 355 0.84 -15.18 10.14
C ASP A 355 0.12 -15.38 8.78
N ASN A 356 0.87 -15.60 7.71
CA ASN A 356 0.32 -15.76 6.35
C ASN A 356 -0.75 -16.87 6.29
N GLU A 357 -0.46 -18.06 6.83
CA GLU A 357 -1.40 -19.20 6.83
C GLU A 357 -2.62 -18.92 7.72
N ALA A 358 -2.42 -18.22 8.85
CA ALA A 358 -3.52 -17.81 9.70
C ALA A 358 -4.47 -16.84 9.00
N ILE A 359 -3.93 -15.86 8.26
CA ILE A 359 -4.72 -14.91 7.45
C ILE A 359 -5.40 -15.61 6.29
N ALA A 360 -4.69 -16.47 5.54
CA ALA A 360 -5.25 -17.17 4.39
C ALA A 360 -6.41 -18.10 4.78
N THR A 361 -6.27 -18.84 5.87
CA THR A 361 -7.35 -19.69 6.39
C THR A 361 -8.50 -18.87 7.00
N MET A 362 -8.20 -17.74 7.64
CA MET A 362 -9.23 -16.83 8.17
C MET A 362 -10.10 -16.27 7.04
N ALA A 363 -9.49 -15.86 5.93
CA ALA A 363 -10.21 -15.38 4.76
C ALA A 363 -11.20 -16.42 4.20
N GLY A 364 -10.87 -17.72 4.30
CA GLY A 364 -11.74 -18.82 3.88
C GLY A 364 -13.07 -18.91 4.65
N ASN A 365 -13.09 -18.46 5.94
CA ASN A 365 -14.26 -18.54 6.78
C ASN A 365 -15.36 -17.51 6.44
N PHE A 366 -15.01 -16.43 5.73
CA PHE A 366 -15.88 -15.27 5.52
C PHE A 366 -16.11 -14.95 4.04
N GLN A 367 -15.93 -15.95 3.15
CA GLN A 367 -16.32 -15.80 1.75
C GLN A 367 -17.85 -15.64 1.63
N GLY A 368 -18.31 -15.06 0.52
CA GLY A 368 -19.74 -14.74 0.35
C GLY A 368 -20.29 -15.16 -1.00
N GLU A 369 -21.59 -15.39 -1.08
CA GLU A 369 -22.30 -15.67 -2.31
C GLU A 369 -22.20 -14.50 -3.30
N GLY A 370 -22.04 -14.82 -4.58
CA GLY A 370 -22.07 -13.84 -5.69
C GLY A 370 -20.83 -12.96 -5.85
N ILE A 371 -19.88 -12.98 -4.89
CA ILE A 371 -18.67 -12.17 -4.92
C ILE A 371 -17.43 -13.08 -4.92
N PRO A 372 -16.87 -13.43 -6.09
CA PRO A 372 -15.68 -14.24 -6.14
C PRO A 372 -14.50 -13.59 -5.42
N GLY A 373 -13.95 -14.27 -4.41
CA GLY A 373 -12.85 -13.74 -3.60
C GLY A 373 -13.27 -12.55 -2.75
N LYS A 374 -14.48 -12.55 -2.15
CA LYS A 374 -14.95 -11.49 -1.24
C LYS A 374 -13.91 -11.12 -0.19
N MET A 375 -13.30 -12.13 0.41
CA MET A 375 -12.16 -11.98 1.32
C MET A 375 -10.88 -12.27 0.57
N GLN A 376 -9.92 -11.36 0.61
CA GLN A 376 -8.61 -11.49 -0.02
C GLN A 376 -7.53 -11.63 1.05
N PHE A 377 -6.57 -12.50 0.81
CA PHE A 377 -5.26 -12.41 1.42
C PHE A 377 -4.39 -11.52 0.54
N GLY A 378 -4.11 -10.31 0.99
CA GLY A 378 -3.44 -9.27 0.22
C GLY A 378 -2.00 -9.60 -0.16
N SER A 379 -1.42 -8.83 -1.07
CA SER A 379 -0.05 -9.04 -1.54
C SER A 379 0.99 -8.92 -0.40
N GLY A 380 2.19 -9.45 -0.63
CA GLY A 380 3.30 -9.22 0.28
C GLY A 380 3.47 -7.73 0.54
N TRP A 381 3.40 -7.34 1.82
CA TRP A 381 3.36 -5.94 2.23
C TRP A 381 4.66 -5.55 2.94
N TRP A 382 5.15 -4.32 2.67
CA TRP A 382 6.30 -3.67 3.29
C TRP A 382 7.56 -4.56 3.30
N PHE A 383 7.96 -5.15 4.45
CA PHE A 383 9.14 -6.03 4.55
C PHE A 383 9.01 -7.33 3.75
N ASN A 384 7.81 -7.71 3.33
CA ASN A 384 7.52 -8.87 2.49
C ASN A 384 7.28 -8.49 1.02
N ASP A 385 7.35 -7.21 0.65
CA ASP A 385 7.24 -6.73 -0.71
C ASP A 385 8.57 -6.96 -1.46
N GLN A 386 8.96 -8.23 -1.56
CA GLN A 386 10.19 -8.68 -2.20
C GLN A 386 10.00 -10.12 -2.70
N LYS A 387 10.90 -10.60 -3.55
CA LYS A 387 10.78 -11.87 -4.27
C LYS A 387 10.29 -13.02 -3.37
N ASP A 388 11.00 -13.30 -2.28
CA ASP A 388 10.70 -14.46 -1.44
C ASP A 388 9.43 -14.25 -0.60
N GLY A 389 9.15 -13.02 -0.17
CA GLY A 389 7.91 -12.65 0.51
C GLY A 389 6.70 -12.78 -0.40
N MET A 390 6.79 -12.27 -1.63
CA MET A 390 5.73 -12.42 -2.64
C MET A 390 5.49 -13.89 -2.99
N GLN A 391 6.54 -14.67 -3.21
CA GLN A 391 6.42 -16.10 -3.49
C GLN A 391 5.74 -16.85 -2.34
N ARG A 392 6.14 -16.58 -1.09
CA ARG A 392 5.48 -17.20 0.08
C ARG A 392 4.00 -16.84 0.13
N GLN A 393 3.65 -15.56 0.00
CA GLN A 393 2.25 -15.12 0.04
C GLN A 393 1.42 -15.77 -1.08
N LEU A 394 1.91 -15.75 -2.33
CA LEU A 394 1.22 -16.32 -3.49
C LEU A 394 1.07 -17.84 -3.36
N THR A 395 2.08 -18.55 -2.85
CA THR A 395 2.02 -20.00 -2.62
C THR A 395 0.96 -20.34 -1.58
N GLN A 396 0.93 -19.64 -0.45
CA GLN A 396 -0.05 -19.89 0.60
C GLN A 396 -1.47 -19.52 0.18
N LEU A 397 -1.62 -18.41 -0.57
CA LEU A 397 -2.90 -18.09 -1.19
C LEU A 397 -3.38 -19.17 -2.16
N ALA A 398 -2.47 -19.73 -2.99
CA ALA A 398 -2.81 -20.78 -3.94
C ALA A 398 -3.25 -22.08 -3.24
N GLN A 399 -2.58 -22.43 -2.14
CA GLN A 399 -2.82 -23.67 -1.39
C GLN A 399 -4.06 -23.60 -0.48
N LEU A 400 -4.40 -22.43 0.05
CA LEU A 400 -5.44 -22.25 1.07
C LEU A 400 -6.65 -21.45 0.57
N GLY A 401 -6.58 -20.91 -0.66
CA GLY A 401 -7.63 -20.15 -1.32
C GLY A 401 -7.65 -20.37 -2.82
N LEU A 402 -8.03 -19.34 -3.58
CA LEU A 402 -8.07 -19.38 -5.04
C LEU A 402 -7.18 -18.29 -5.64
N LEU A 403 -5.95 -18.64 -6.01
CA LEU A 403 -5.01 -17.69 -6.64
C LEU A 403 -5.62 -16.99 -7.86
N SER A 404 -6.43 -17.67 -8.65
CA SER A 404 -7.10 -17.11 -9.84
C SER A 404 -8.05 -15.94 -9.53
N ARG A 405 -8.44 -15.76 -8.28
CA ARG A 405 -9.32 -14.67 -7.81
C ARG A 405 -8.56 -13.55 -7.09
N PHE A 406 -7.25 -13.65 -7.04
CA PHE A 406 -6.40 -12.64 -6.39
C PHE A 406 -6.49 -11.29 -7.13
N VAL A 407 -6.61 -10.21 -6.37
CA VAL A 407 -6.71 -8.83 -6.89
C VAL A 407 -5.34 -8.23 -7.29
N GLY A 408 -4.29 -9.02 -7.16
CA GLY A 408 -2.95 -8.62 -7.58
C GLY A 408 -2.23 -7.69 -6.61
N MET A 409 -1.21 -7.02 -7.15
CA MET A 409 -0.29 -6.17 -6.42
C MET A 409 -0.76 -4.73 -6.37
N LEU A 410 -0.32 -4.04 -5.34
CA LEU A 410 -0.35 -2.59 -5.12
C LEU A 410 1.07 -2.11 -4.82
N THR A 411 1.36 -0.82 -4.97
CA THR A 411 2.72 -0.31 -4.70
C THR A 411 2.95 0.05 -3.24
N ASP A 412 1.95 0.49 -2.52
CA ASP A 412 2.08 1.06 -1.16
C ASP A 412 3.24 2.08 -1.07
N SER A 413 3.43 2.88 -2.10
CA SER A 413 4.63 3.70 -2.27
C SER A 413 4.32 5.19 -2.35
N ARG A 414 5.32 5.99 -1.93
CA ARG A 414 5.35 7.45 -2.07
C ARG A 414 6.07 7.91 -3.35
N SER A 415 6.59 6.98 -4.17
CA SER A 415 7.40 7.31 -5.35
C SER A 415 6.72 6.90 -6.65
N PHE A 416 6.68 7.80 -7.63
CA PHE A 416 6.20 7.51 -8.99
C PHE A 416 7.07 6.48 -9.73
N LEU A 417 8.31 6.24 -9.31
CA LEU A 417 9.16 5.21 -9.88
C LEU A 417 8.79 3.79 -9.42
N SER A 418 8.01 3.66 -8.36
CA SER A 418 7.63 2.36 -7.78
C SER A 418 6.65 1.56 -8.64
N TYR A 419 6.10 2.11 -9.72
CA TYR A 419 5.31 1.34 -10.68
C TYR A 419 6.08 0.16 -11.30
N THR A 420 7.41 0.20 -11.30
CA THR A 420 8.26 -0.95 -11.69
C THR A 420 8.04 -2.18 -10.82
N ARG A 421 7.49 -2.03 -9.62
CA ARG A 421 7.14 -3.16 -8.73
C ARG A 421 6.03 -4.04 -9.33
N HIS A 422 5.15 -3.48 -10.15
CA HIS A 422 4.17 -4.27 -10.91
C HIS A 422 4.86 -5.19 -11.92
N GLU A 423 5.89 -4.72 -12.64
CA GLU A 423 6.71 -5.57 -13.50
C GLU A 423 7.40 -6.68 -12.68
N TYR A 424 7.99 -6.33 -11.54
CA TYR A 424 8.65 -7.26 -10.65
C TYR A 424 7.71 -8.37 -10.16
N PHE A 425 6.53 -7.99 -9.68
CA PHE A 425 5.48 -8.92 -9.26
C PHE A 425 5.02 -9.85 -10.39
N ARG A 426 4.74 -9.29 -11.58
CA ARG A 426 4.28 -10.06 -12.74
C ARG A 426 5.29 -11.11 -13.17
N ARG A 427 6.57 -10.79 -13.11
CA ARG A 427 7.64 -11.75 -13.40
C ARG A 427 7.69 -12.88 -12.36
N ILE A 428 7.56 -12.56 -11.09
CA ILE A 428 7.51 -13.55 -10.01
C ILE A 428 6.29 -14.48 -10.17
N LEU A 429 5.11 -13.91 -10.44
CA LEU A 429 3.89 -14.68 -10.68
C LEU A 429 4.03 -15.65 -11.86
N CYS A 430 4.50 -15.14 -13.01
CA CYS A 430 4.68 -15.96 -14.21
C CYS A 430 5.74 -17.05 -14.00
N GLN A 431 6.83 -16.74 -13.28
CA GLN A 431 7.85 -17.72 -12.95
C GLN A 431 7.32 -18.83 -12.04
N MET A 432 6.52 -18.49 -11.05
CA MET A 432 5.92 -19.46 -10.13
C MET A 432 4.97 -20.41 -10.87
N ILE A 433 4.08 -19.87 -11.71
CA ILE A 433 3.16 -20.68 -12.50
C ILE A 433 3.92 -21.51 -13.54
N GLY A 434 4.93 -20.93 -14.19
CA GLY A 434 5.78 -21.65 -15.14
C GLY A 434 6.49 -22.86 -14.51
N ARG A 435 6.95 -22.73 -13.26
CA ARG A 435 7.50 -23.85 -12.50
C ARG A 435 6.50 -24.96 -12.25
N TRP A 436 5.28 -24.63 -11.83
CA TRP A 436 4.24 -25.63 -11.64
C TRP A 436 3.95 -26.44 -12.91
N VAL A 437 4.04 -25.78 -14.08
CA VAL A 437 3.89 -26.50 -15.37
C VAL A 437 5.07 -27.44 -15.63
N GLU A 438 6.31 -27.00 -15.39
CA GLU A 438 7.51 -27.81 -15.59
C GLU A 438 7.61 -28.98 -14.61
N GLU A 439 7.14 -28.79 -13.40
CA GLU A 439 7.11 -29.81 -12.34
C GLU A 439 5.88 -30.74 -12.45
N GLY A 440 4.97 -30.50 -13.42
CA GLY A 440 3.79 -31.28 -13.63
C GLY A 440 2.64 -31.05 -12.66
N GLU A 441 2.72 -29.98 -11.86
CA GLU A 441 1.69 -29.56 -10.89
C GLU A 441 0.54 -28.79 -11.56
N ALA A 442 0.78 -28.19 -12.73
CA ALA A 442 -0.24 -27.50 -13.51
C ALA A 442 -0.21 -27.96 -14.99
N PRO A 443 -1.36 -27.93 -15.69
CA PRO A 443 -1.39 -28.29 -17.11
C PRO A 443 -0.62 -27.28 -17.97
N ALA A 444 0.03 -27.73 -19.03
CA ALA A 444 0.69 -26.86 -20.02
C ALA A 444 -0.34 -26.17 -20.94
N ASP A 445 -1.40 -25.65 -20.38
CA ASP A 445 -2.48 -24.95 -21.08
C ASP A 445 -2.23 -23.44 -21.01
N LEU A 446 -1.54 -22.92 -22.01
CA LEU A 446 -1.16 -21.51 -22.05
C LEU A 446 -2.36 -20.54 -22.11
N PRO A 447 -3.45 -20.80 -22.87
CA PRO A 447 -4.64 -19.96 -22.81
C PRO A 447 -5.27 -19.88 -21.42
N LEU A 448 -5.44 -21.01 -20.73
CA LEU A 448 -6.01 -21.06 -19.37
C LEU A 448 -5.16 -20.26 -18.37
N LEU A 449 -3.87 -20.57 -18.33
CA LEU A 449 -2.94 -19.94 -17.38
C LEU A 449 -2.65 -18.48 -17.74
N GLY A 450 -2.63 -18.16 -19.03
CA GLY A 450 -2.49 -16.79 -19.51
C GLY A 450 -3.67 -15.89 -19.13
N GLU A 451 -4.89 -16.39 -19.25
CA GLU A 451 -6.10 -15.65 -18.82
C GLU A 451 -6.10 -15.45 -17.30
N MET A 452 -5.70 -16.46 -16.52
CA MET A 452 -5.53 -16.34 -15.07
C MET A 452 -4.50 -15.24 -14.72
N VAL A 453 -3.37 -15.20 -15.40
CA VAL A 453 -2.32 -14.17 -15.20
C VAL A 453 -2.85 -12.78 -15.55
N LYS A 454 -3.54 -12.58 -16.66
CA LYS A 454 -4.18 -11.30 -17.03
C LYS A 454 -5.14 -10.83 -15.96
N ASN A 455 -5.99 -11.74 -15.48
CA ASN A 455 -6.97 -11.42 -14.45
C ASN A 455 -6.28 -10.97 -13.14
N ILE A 456 -5.24 -11.66 -12.68
CA ILE A 456 -4.48 -11.28 -11.48
C ILE A 456 -3.75 -9.96 -11.70
N CYS A 457 -3.20 -9.73 -12.88
CA CYS A 457 -2.43 -8.50 -13.16
C CYS A 457 -3.30 -7.24 -13.29
N PHE A 458 -4.60 -7.39 -13.55
CA PHE A 458 -5.46 -6.24 -13.81
C PHE A 458 -6.96 -6.49 -13.58
N ALA A 459 -7.60 -7.40 -14.32
CA ALA A 459 -9.06 -7.47 -14.43
C ALA A 459 -9.77 -7.87 -13.12
N ASN A 460 -9.12 -8.65 -12.24
CA ASN A 460 -9.69 -8.98 -10.95
C ASN A 460 -9.83 -7.72 -10.06
N ALA A 461 -8.82 -6.85 -10.06
CA ALA A 461 -8.89 -5.61 -9.29
C ALA A 461 -10.00 -4.70 -9.83
N GLU A 462 -10.04 -4.44 -11.14
CA GLU A 462 -11.09 -3.62 -11.77
C GLU A 462 -12.49 -4.08 -11.35
N LYS A 463 -12.77 -5.39 -11.47
CA LYS A 463 -14.07 -5.97 -11.09
C LYS A 463 -14.33 -5.91 -9.57
N TYR A 464 -13.32 -6.23 -8.77
CA TYR A 464 -13.44 -6.30 -7.32
C TYR A 464 -13.75 -4.94 -6.69
N PHE A 465 -13.07 -3.90 -7.16
CA PHE A 465 -13.28 -2.53 -6.69
C PHE A 465 -14.49 -1.84 -7.35
N ALA A 466 -15.04 -2.43 -8.42
CA ALA A 466 -16.14 -1.85 -9.20
C ALA A 466 -15.83 -0.39 -9.63
N ILE A 467 -14.64 -0.17 -10.20
CA ILE A 467 -14.19 1.12 -10.71
C ILE A 467 -14.15 1.03 -12.23
N GLU A 468 -15.00 1.81 -12.87
CA GLU A 468 -15.02 1.98 -14.34
C GLU A 468 -13.83 2.84 -14.78
N LEU A 469 -13.08 2.37 -15.79
CA LEU A 469 -11.86 3.02 -16.32
C LEU A 469 -12.08 3.68 -17.68
#